data_6952a7ef9bc894984bf83ce5b620b1dd
#
_entry.id   6952a7ef9bc894984bf83ce5b620b1dd
#
_cell.length_a   1.000
_cell.length_b   1.000
_cell.length_c   1.000
_cell.angle_alpha   90.00
_cell.angle_beta   90.00
_cell.angle_gamma   90.00
#
_symmetry.space_group_name_H-M   'P 1'
#
loop_
_entity.id
_entity.type
_entity.pdbx_description
1 polymer ?
#
loop_
_entity_poly.entity_id
_entity_poly.type
_entity_poly.pdbx_seq_one_letter_code
_entity_poly.pdbx_strand_id
1 'polypeptide(L)'
;MNSLTKDLANLTKRIEEQADGNDIFRQKLHLMPPVGWLNDPNGLCQFNGTYHAFFQYAPFCAEGGLKMWGHYTSRDMVKWTYAGVSLYPDQPFDCHGVYSGSAFVEDGKMYLYYTGNVKLEGGEFDYIHVGREANTILVVSEDGKHFGSKRELMRNSDYPQDLTCHVRDPKVWKKDEIYYMIQGARTQKDEGKVLIFESKDRLHWSYKGDVKTEDRFGYMWECPDYFEIEDRKILSVSVQGLEGGVWDNRNVYQSGYFQIDGDILSSYKLSEYELWDYGFDYYAPQSFETEDGRRIHIGWMGMPDCEEYTNPTKEHGWQHCFTFPREIQVENGKILQRPIRELEMLRKKEMRTYTFLEKECNKVFEVEVKNIKENQFQAVLAKELILEYRNNRFEMRFISQNKKSVSAGRGIRFKELEELRNIRILADVSSVEVFLNDGEVVFSTRYYPKEYEIQIEALDADIVYRELR
;
A
#
# COMPACT_ATOMS: atom_id res chain seq x y z
N MET A 1 -18.48 -1.39 -24.36
CA MET A 1 -18.22 -2.62 -23.59
C MET A 1 -18.33 -3.80 -24.54
N ASN A 2 -17.27 -4.55 -24.76
CA ASN A 2 -17.26 -5.73 -25.63
C ASN A 2 -17.92 -6.95 -24.94
N SER A 3 -18.04 -8.10 -25.62
CA SER A 3 -18.67 -9.30 -25.04
C SER A 3 -17.90 -9.83 -23.85
N LEU A 4 -16.57 -9.88 -23.94
CA LEU A 4 -15.70 -10.36 -22.86
C LEU A 4 -15.85 -9.51 -21.58
N THR A 5 -15.87 -8.19 -21.72
CA THR A 5 -16.11 -7.28 -20.57
C THR A 5 -17.46 -7.56 -19.91
N LYS A 6 -18.51 -7.82 -20.70
CA LYS A 6 -19.85 -8.13 -20.17
C LYS A 6 -19.84 -9.46 -19.41
N ASP A 7 -19.19 -10.47 -19.94
CA ASP A 7 -19.13 -11.79 -19.31
C ASP A 7 -18.33 -11.74 -18.01
N LEU A 8 -17.17 -11.04 -18.00
CA LEU A 8 -16.36 -10.82 -16.80
C LEU A 8 -17.14 -10.04 -15.74
N ALA A 9 -17.85 -8.97 -16.13
CA ALA A 9 -18.66 -8.17 -15.21
C ALA A 9 -19.80 -8.99 -14.59
N ASN A 10 -20.50 -9.79 -15.39
CA ASN A 10 -21.57 -10.64 -14.91
C ASN A 10 -21.06 -11.73 -13.96
N LEU A 11 -19.91 -12.33 -14.28
CA LEU A 11 -19.31 -13.37 -13.44
C LEU A 11 -18.84 -12.77 -12.11
N THR A 12 -18.12 -11.64 -12.15
CA THR A 12 -17.67 -10.92 -10.95
C THR A 12 -18.83 -10.59 -10.03
N LYS A 13 -19.89 -9.99 -10.58
CA LYS A 13 -21.08 -9.64 -9.80
C LYS A 13 -21.73 -10.84 -9.12
N ARG A 14 -21.85 -11.98 -9.82
CA ARG A 14 -22.40 -13.23 -9.23
C ARG A 14 -21.57 -13.73 -8.05
N ILE A 15 -20.25 -13.63 -8.16
CA ILE A 15 -19.34 -14.08 -7.09
C ILE A 15 -19.40 -13.12 -5.91
N GLU A 16 -19.44 -11.81 -6.16
CA GLU A 16 -19.58 -10.79 -5.11
C GLU A 16 -20.90 -10.91 -4.34
N GLU A 17 -22.01 -11.27 -5.03
CA GLU A 17 -23.31 -11.52 -4.40
C GLU A 17 -23.30 -12.75 -3.47
N GLN A 18 -22.33 -13.63 -3.56
CA GLN A 18 -22.15 -14.80 -2.69
C GLN A 18 -21.26 -14.53 -1.47
N ALA A 19 -20.75 -13.30 -1.32
CA ALA A 19 -19.91 -12.92 -0.19
C ALA A 19 -20.62 -13.13 1.15
N ASP A 20 -19.97 -13.80 2.10
CA ASP A 20 -20.47 -13.90 3.47
C ASP A 20 -20.25 -12.58 4.21
N GLY A 21 -21.32 -11.79 4.34
CA GLY A 21 -21.30 -10.54 5.11
C GLY A 21 -21.13 -10.72 6.62
N ASN A 22 -21.27 -11.94 7.15
CA ASN A 22 -21.17 -12.24 8.58
C ASN A 22 -19.80 -12.81 8.98
N ASP A 23 -18.84 -12.83 8.09
CA ASP A 23 -17.47 -13.28 8.39
C ASP A 23 -16.89 -12.49 9.56
N ILE A 24 -16.41 -13.24 10.56
CA ILE A 24 -15.93 -12.69 11.84
C ILE A 24 -14.68 -11.81 11.70
N PHE A 25 -13.90 -11.96 10.62
CA PHE A 25 -12.65 -11.24 10.37
C PHE A 25 -12.79 -10.05 9.40
N ARG A 26 -14.00 -9.80 8.84
CA ARG A 26 -14.19 -8.66 7.95
C ARG A 26 -13.95 -7.34 8.66
N GLN A 27 -13.11 -6.50 8.03
CA GLN A 27 -12.81 -5.16 8.52
C GLN A 27 -14.06 -4.27 8.50
N LYS A 28 -14.10 -3.31 9.41
CA LYS A 28 -15.20 -2.33 9.49
C LYS A 28 -14.81 -0.97 8.94
N LEU A 29 -13.54 -0.63 9.02
CA LEU A 29 -13.02 0.69 8.65
C LEU A 29 -12.05 0.63 7.48
N HIS A 30 -11.31 -0.45 7.31
CA HIS A 30 -10.35 -0.59 6.22
C HIS A 30 -11.02 -0.97 4.91
N LEU A 31 -10.47 -0.47 3.81
CA LEU A 31 -10.81 -0.95 2.47
C LEU A 31 -10.32 -2.39 2.29
N MET A 32 -11.22 -3.25 1.84
CA MET A 32 -10.96 -4.66 1.61
C MET A 32 -11.73 -5.16 0.38
N PRO A 33 -11.37 -6.28 -0.25
CA PRO A 33 -12.12 -6.76 -1.39
C PRO A 33 -13.50 -7.28 -0.96
N PRO A 34 -14.53 -7.15 -1.79
CA PRO A 34 -15.81 -7.82 -1.55
C PRO A 34 -15.65 -9.33 -1.37
N VAL A 35 -14.86 -9.95 -2.24
CA VAL A 35 -14.43 -11.36 -2.25
C VAL A 35 -13.05 -11.45 -2.88
N GLY A 36 -12.42 -12.62 -2.86
CA GLY A 36 -11.18 -12.88 -3.57
C GLY A 36 -9.99 -12.14 -2.98
N TRP A 37 -9.13 -11.60 -3.83
CA TRP A 37 -7.84 -11.02 -3.49
C TRP A 37 -7.77 -9.54 -3.78
N LEU A 38 -7.24 -8.77 -2.83
CA LEU A 38 -6.80 -7.38 -3.00
C LEU A 38 -5.29 -7.30 -2.82
N ASN A 39 -4.59 -6.55 -3.69
CA ASN A 39 -3.22 -6.11 -3.43
C ASN A 39 -3.08 -4.59 -3.69
N ASP A 40 -2.14 -4.13 -4.45
CA ASP A 40 -1.70 -2.74 -4.57
C ASP A 40 -2.83 -1.71 -4.67
N PRO A 41 -2.75 -0.60 -3.93
CA PRO A 41 -3.55 0.57 -4.21
C PRO A 41 -3.16 1.18 -5.56
N ASN A 42 -4.16 1.55 -6.34
CA ASN A 42 -4.02 2.07 -7.69
C ASN A 42 -4.87 3.32 -7.89
N GLY A 43 -4.49 4.16 -8.82
CA GLY A 43 -5.32 5.27 -9.27
C GLY A 43 -5.82 6.18 -8.16
N LEU A 44 -5.08 6.29 -7.05
CA LEU A 44 -5.45 7.13 -5.92
C LEU A 44 -5.51 8.59 -6.35
N CYS A 45 -6.63 9.26 -6.12
CA CYS A 45 -6.79 10.68 -6.41
C CYS A 45 -8.00 11.29 -5.71
N GLN A 46 -8.05 12.61 -5.67
CA GLN A 46 -9.27 13.37 -5.48
C GLN A 46 -9.70 13.98 -6.82
N PHE A 47 -10.96 13.75 -7.18
CA PHE A 47 -11.52 14.23 -8.45
C PHE A 47 -12.94 14.76 -8.22
N ASN A 48 -13.15 16.04 -8.53
CA ASN A 48 -14.43 16.74 -8.31
C ASN A 48 -14.95 16.57 -6.87
N GLY A 49 -14.08 16.75 -5.88
CA GLY A 49 -14.36 16.62 -4.46
C GLY A 49 -14.71 15.19 -4.00
N THR A 50 -14.46 14.17 -4.83
CA THR A 50 -14.60 12.75 -4.47
C THR A 50 -13.22 12.11 -4.43
N TYR A 51 -12.93 11.37 -3.37
CA TYR A 51 -11.74 10.54 -3.28
C TYR A 51 -12.00 9.21 -4.00
N HIS A 52 -11.04 8.79 -4.79
CA HIS A 52 -11.05 7.54 -5.54
C HIS A 52 -9.89 6.67 -5.09
N ALA A 53 -10.17 5.41 -4.78
CA ALA A 53 -9.18 4.39 -4.50
C ALA A 53 -9.51 3.17 -5.36
N PHE A 54 -8.69 2.94 -6.37
CA PHE A 54 -8.72 1.72 -7.14
C PHE A 54 -7.77 0.71 -6.49
N PHE A 55 -7.94 -0.56 -6.80
CA PHE A 55 -7.11 -1.62 -6.25
C PHE A 55 -6.96 -2.78 -7.21
N GLN A 56 -5.82 -3.44 -7.14
CA GLN A 56 -5.62 -4.73 -7.79
C GLN A 56 -6.60 -5.73 -7.22
N TYR A 57 -7.48 -6.25 -8.06
CA TYR A 57 -8.59 -7.11 -7.67
C TYR A 57 -8.60 -8.41 -8.46
N ALA A 58 -8.54 -9.54 -7.77
CA ALA A 58 -8.78 -10.86 -8.34
C ALA A 58 -9.99 -11.52 -7.66
N PRO A 59 -11.22 -11.34 -8.20
CA PRO A 59 -12.45 -11.79 -7.54
C PRO A 59 -12.63 -13.29 -7.50
N PHE A 60 -11.97 -14.02 -8.39
CA PHE A 60 -12.25 -15.44 -8.63
C PHE A 60 -11.49 -16.38 -7.69
N CYS A 61 -10.48 -15.90 -6.99
CA CYS A 61 -9.68 -16.70 -6.06
C CYS A 61 -9.08 -15.82 -4.95
N ALA A 62 -9.21 -16.26 -3.71
CA ALA A 62 -8.64 -15.57 -2.57
C ALA A 62 -7.10 -15.65 -2.51
N GLU A 63 -6.47 -16.45 -3.34
CA GLU A 63 -5.00 -16.58 -3.44
C GLU A 63 -4.41 -15.82 -4.63
N GLY A 64 -5.21 -14.98 -5.27
CA GLY A 64 -4.82 -14.18 -6.44
C GLY A 64 -5.42 -14.70 -7.74
N GLY A 65 -4.84 -14.36 -8.89
CA GLY A 65 -5.32 -14.74 -10.21
C GLY A 65 -5.42 -13.57 -11.16
N LEU A 66 -6.38 -13.62 -12.10
CA LEU A 66 -6.60 -12.60 -13.11
C LEU A 66 -6.93 -11.26 -12.46
N LYS A 67 -6.08 -10.26 -12.70
CA LYS A 67 -6.19 -8.93 -12.09
C LYS A 67 -7.08 -8.01 -12.88
N MET A 68 -7.93 -7.32 -12.14
CA MET A 68 -8.79 -6.20 -12.56
C MET A 68 -8.54 -5.01 -11.66
N TRP A 69 -9.13 -3.87 -11.94
CA TRP A 69 -9.19 -2.77 -10.97
C TRP A 69 -10.58 -2.69 -10.35
N GLY A 70 -10.69 -3.04 -9.07
CA GLY A 70 -11.81 -2.69 -8.23
C GLY A 70 -11.76 -1.21 -7.86
N HIS A 71 -12.88 -0.62 -7.45
CA HIS A 71 -13.00 0.82 -7.25
C HIS A 71 -13.82 1.15 -6.02
N TYR A 72 -13.28 1.97 -5.14
CA TYR A 72 -13.95 2.61 -4.03
C TYR A 72 -14.00 4.12 -4.21
N THR A 73 -15.08 4.74 -3.73
CA THR A 73 -15.24 6.20 -3.69
C THR A 73 -15.60 6.66 -2.29
N SER A 74 -15.15 7.87 -1.92
CA SER A 74 -15.46 8.49 -0.62
C SER A 74 -15.54 10.01 -0.74
N ARG A 75 -16.23 10.65 0.22
CA ARG A 75 -16.23 12.10 0.41
C ARG A 75 -15.32 12.55 1.56
N ASP A 76 -14.89 11.61 2.39
CA ASP A 76 -14.19 11.88 3.65
C ASP A 76 -13.02 10.92 3.93
N MET A 77 -12.67 10.03 3.00
CA MET A 77 -11.65 8.98 3.14
C MET A 77 -11.89 8.00 4.32
N VAL A 78 -13.06 8.08 4.97
CA VAL A 78 -13.44 7.23 6.10
C VAL A 78 -14.56 6.30 5.72
N LYS A 79 -15.61 6.85 5.08
CA LYS A 79 -16.75 6.09 4.59
C LYS A 79 -16.59 5.84 3.11
N TRP A 80 -16.20 4.62 2.78
CA TRP A 80 -15.97 4.19 1.42
C TRP A 80 -17.18 3.42 0.87
N THR A 81 -17.50 3.69 -0.38
CA THR A 81 -18.53 2.98 -1.13
C THR A 81 -17.87 2.22 -2.26
N TYR A 82 -18.09 0.92 -2.32
CA TYR A 82 -17.64 0.09 -3.43
C TYR A 82 -18.45 0.41 -4.69
N ALA A 83 -17.77 0.82 -5.75
CA ALA A 83 -18.36 1.23 -7.02
C ALA A 83 -18.34 0.13 -8.10
N GLY A 84 -17.81 -1.06 -7.75
CA GLY A 84 -17.64 -2.17 -8.69
C GLY A 84 -16.25 -2.23 -9.31
N VAL A 85 -16.11 -3.02 -10.36
CA VAL A 85 -14.89 -3.11 -11.16
C VAL A 85 -14.93 -2.07 -12.27
N SER A 86 -13.86 -1.27 -12.37
CA SER A 86 -13.72 -0.20 -13.36
C SER A 86 -12.95 -0.60 -14.60
N LEU A 87 -11.90 -1.43 -14.45
CA LEU A 87 -11.06 -1.87 -15.56
C LEU A 87 -10.96 -3.40 -15.59
N TYR A 88 -11.32 -3.99 -16.73
CA TYR A 88 -11.28 -5.43 -16.98
C TYR A 88 -10.14 -5.77 -17.96
N PRO A 89 -9.51 -6.95 -17.88
CA PRO A 89 -8.50 -7.39 -18.85
C PRO A 89 -9.16 -7.90 -20.15
N ASP A 90 -9.63 -6.98 -20.97
CA ASP A 90 -10.51 -7.22 -22.09
C ASP A 90 -9.93 -6.83 -23.46
N GLN A 91 -8.63 -6.51 -23.50
CA GLN A 91 -7.90 -6.19 -24.72
C GLN A 91 -6.71 -7.13 -24.92
N PRO A 92 -6.23 -7.32 -26.15
CA PRO A 92 -5.06 -8.18 -26.41
C PRO A 92 -3.82 -7.79 -25.62
N PHE A 93 -3.63 -6.49 -25.33
CA PHE A 93 -2.47 -5.95 -24.63
C PHE A 93 -2.58 -6.01 -23.08
N ASP A 94 -3.70 -6.52 -22.53
CA ASP A 94 -3.90 -6.68 -21.08
C ASP A 94 -4.63 -7.96 -20.69
N CYS A 95 -4.75 -8.93 -21.61
CA CYS A 95 -5.61 -10.11 -21.43
C CYS A 95 -5.22 -11.03 -20.26
N HIS A 96 -4.02 -10.88 -19.71
CA HIS A 96 -3.57 -11.61 -18.51
C HIS A 96 -3.51 -10.73 -17.26
N GLY A 97 -4.09 -9.55 -17.29
CA GLY A 97 -4.33 -8.71 -16.13
C GLY A 97 -4.15 -7.21 -16.37
N VAL A 98 -5.00 -6.44 -15.73
CA VAL A 98 -4.84 -5.01 -15.52
C VAL A 98 -3.99 -4.84 -14.27
N TYR A 99 -2.67 -4.63 -14.46
CA TYR A 99 -1.70 -4.54 -13.37
C TYR A 99 -1.65 -3.11 -12.80
N SER A 100 -0.75 -2.87 -11.86
CA SER A 100 -0.72 -1.64 -11.09
C SER A 100 -0.41 -0.40 -11.91
N GLY A 101 -0.82 0.74 -11.37
CA GLY A 101 -0.67 2.04 -11.97
C GLY A 101 -1.30 3.16 -11.13
N SER A 102 -1.42 4.34 -11.70
CA SER A 102 -1.81 5.55 -10.99
C SER A 102 -2.84 6.40 -11.72
N ALA A 103 -3.37 7.40 -11.03
CA ALA A 103 -4.18 8.47 -11.61
C ALA A 103 -3.38 9.76 -11.71
N PHE A 104 -3.67 10.52 -12.77
CA PHE A 104 -3.29 11.92 -12.93
C PHE A 104 -4.56 12.72 -13.25
N VAL A 105 -4.80 13.80 -12.53
CA VAL A 105 -5.99 14.63 -12.69
C VAL A 105 -5.59 15.98 -13.25
N GLU A 106 -6.18 16.36 -14.38
CA GLU A 106 -5.95 17.65 -15.02
C GLU A 106 -7.12 18.00 -15.93
N ASP A 107 -7.43 19.30 -16.08
CA ASP A 107 -8.45 19.85 -16.99
C ASP A 107 -9.84 19.18 -16.84
N GLY A 108 -10.23 18.85 -15.62
CA GLY A 108 -11.52 18.21 -15.35
C GLY A 108 -11.61 16.77 -15.85
N LYS A 109 -10.47 16.11 -16.06
CA LYS A 109 -10.36 14.71 -16.46
C LYS A 109 -9.45 13.92 -15.54
N MET A 110 -9.79 12.63 -15.38
CA MET A 110 -8.98 11.64 -14.70
C MET A 110 -8.30 10.74 -15.73
N TYR A 111 -6.99 10.74 -15.74
CA TYR A 111 -6.14 9.91 -16.59
C TYR A 111 -5.61 8.75 -15.76
N LEU A 112 -6.03 7.53 -16.06
CA LEU A 112 -5.56 6.31 -15.41
C LEU A 112 -4.50 5.65 -16.28
N TYR A 113 -3.29 5.57 -15.74
CA TYR A 113 -2.17 4.85 -16.36
C TYR A 113 -1.96 3.53 -15.63
N TYR A 114 -1.81 2.44 -16.36
CA TYR A 114 -1.60 1.13 -15.76
C TYR A 114 -0.76 0.23 -16.66
N THR A 115 -0.33 -0.90 -16.13
CA THR A 115 0.42 -1.91 -16.87
C THR A 115 -0.52 -3.00 -17.35
N GLY A 116 -0.67 -3.12 -18.69
CA GLY A 116 -1.34 -4.24 -19.34
C GLY A 116 -0.40 -5.44 -19.39
N ASN A 117 -0.74 -6.53 -18.71
CA ASN A 117 0.08 -7.73 -18.65
C ASN A 117 -0.39 -8.77 -19.64
N VAL A 118 0.55 -9.32 -20.43
CA VAL A 118 0.33 -10.45 -21.32
C VAL A 118 1.40 -11.50 -21.07
N LYS A 119 0.99 -12.76 -20.96
CA LYS A 119 1.89 -13.92 -20.93
C LYS A 119 1.74 -14.66 -22.25
N LEU A 120 2.81 -14.75 -23.02
CA LEU A 120 2.82 -15.44 -24.30
C LEU A 120 2.75 -16.96 -24.07
N GLU A 121 2.14 -17.65 -25.02
CA GLU A 121 2.03 -19.11 -25.02
C GLU A 121 2.82 -19.71 -26.20
N GLY A 122 3.06 -21.03 -26.16
CA GLY A 122 3.66 -21.78 -27.27
C GLY A 122 5.19 -21.74 -27.35
N GLY A 123 5.87 -21.27 -26.29
CA GLY A 123 7.33 -21.25 -26.18
C GLY A 123 7.83 -21.71 -24.80
N GLU A 124 9.14 -21.89 -24.68
CA GLU A 124 9.80 -22.07 -23.37
C GLU A 124 10.07 -20.68 -22.78
N PHE A 125 9.17 -20.23 -21.92
CA PHE A 125 9.20 -18.89 -21.33
C PHE A 125 9.42 -18.96 -19.81
N ASP A 126 10.35 -18.16 -19.31
CA ASP A 126 10.54 -17.94 -17.87
C ASP A 126 9.67 -16.80 -17.29
N TYR A 127 9.04 -16.02 -18.18
CA TYR A 127 8.23 -14.84 -17.87
C TYR A 127 8.98 -13.74 -17.08
N ILE A 128 10.28 -13.82 -17.06
CA ILE A 128 11.20 -12.82 -16.50
C ILE A 128 11.94 -12.15 -17.66
N HIS A 129 12.73 -12.92 -18.42
CA HIS A 129 13.53 -12.42 -19.51
C HIS A 129 12.78 -12.47 -20.84
N VAL A 130 11.93 -13.48 -21.01
CA VAL A 130 11.16 -13.71 -22.25
C VAL A 130 9.73 -14.19 -21.93
N GLY A 131 8.82 -13.97 -22.89
CA GLY A 131 7.45 -14.53 -22.82
C GLY A 131 6.44 -13.64 -22.10
N ARG A 132 6.79 -12.43 -21.69
CA ARG A 132 5.84 -11.47 -21.11
C ARG A 132 5.86 -10.15 -21.86
N GLU A 133 4.69 -9.56 -22.03
CA GLU A 133 4.54 -8.17 -22.44
C GLU A 133 4.05 -7.34 -21.25
N ALA A 134 4.69 -6.22 -21.03
CA ALA A 134 4.36 -5.22 -20.03
C ALA A 134 4.05 -3.91 -20.76
N ASN A 135 2.78 -3.70 -21.07
CA ASN A 135 2.33 -2.60 -21.90
C ASN A 135 1.87 -1.44 -21.04
N THR A 136 2.28 -0.20 -21.34
CA THR A 136 1.76 0.99 -20.65
C THR A 136 0.48 1.42 -21.31
N ILE A 137 -0.60 1.48 -20.55
CA ILE A 137 -1.96 1.74 -21.04
C ILE A 137 -2.52 3.00 -20.37
N LEU A 138 -3.30 3.75 -21.16
CA LEU A 138 -4.08 4.91 -20.71
C LEU A 138 -5.58 4.67 -20.86
N VAL A 139 -6.32 5.07 -19.83
CA VAL A 139 -7.78 5.23 -19.86
C VAL A 139 -8.14 6.59 -19.30
N VAL A 140 -9.13 7.26 -19.88
CA VAL A 140 -9.59 8.58 -19.44
C VAL A 140 -11.03 8.52 -18.96
N SER A 141 -11.32 9.19 -17.86
CA SER A 141 -12.69 9.40 -17.36
C SER A 141 -12.96 10.89 -17.18
N GLU A 142 -14.14 11.35 -17.57
CA GLU A 142 -14.61 12.73 -17.40
C GLU A 142 -15.52 12.90 -16.16
N ASP A 143 -15.94 11.81 -15.54
CA ASP A 143 -16.86 11.84 -14.41
C ASP A 143 -16.47 10.94 -13.22
N GLY A 144 -15.36 10.22 -13.34
CA GLY A 144 -14.90 9.26 -12.33
C GLY A 144 -15.74 7.98 -12.20
N LYS A 145 -16.71 7.77 -13.10
CA LYS A 145 -17.65 6.62 -13.11
C LYS A 145 -17.61 5.85 -14.43
N HIS A 146 -17.51 6.54 -15.52
CA HIS A 146 -17.44 5.96 -16.86
C HIS A 146 -16.02 6.10 -17.38
N PHE A 147 -15.46 4.99 -17.81
CA PHE A 147 -14.08 4.88 -18.28
C PHE A 147 -14.08 4.69 -19.80
N GLY A 148 -13.33 5.54 -20.51
CA GLY A 148 -13.22 5.53 -21.95
C GLY A 148 -12.51 4.31 -22.52
N SER A 149 -12.24 4.36 -23.82
CA SER A 149 -11.47 3.30 -24.49
C SER A 149 -10.04 3.28 -24.00
N LYS A 150 -9.50 2.08 -23.83
CA LYS A 150 -8.10 1.83 -23.51
C LYS A 150 -7.21 2.18 -24.68
N ARG A 151 -6.10 2.82 -24.41
CA ARG A 151 -5.10 3.18 -25.40
C ARG A 151 -3.73 2.66 -24.95
N GLU A 152 -3.13 1.82 -25.77
CA GLU A 152 -1.76 1.38 -25.60
C GLU A 152 -0.80 2.52 -25.97
N LEU A 153 0.08 2.89 -25.06
CA LEU A 153 1.04 3.99 -25.21
C LEU A 153 2.45 3.49 -25.50
N MET A 154 2.90 2.44 -24.80
CA MET A 154 4.23 1.85 -24.94
C MET A 154 4.16 0.33 -24.77
N ARG A 155 5.09 -0.36 -25.40
CA ARG A 155 5.32 -1.82 -25.36
C ARG A 155 6.74 -2.14 -24.94
N ASN A 156 7.06 -3.41 -24.77
CA ASN A 156 8.42 -3.87 -24.47
C ASN A 156 9.47 -3.32 -25.45
N SER A 157 9.13 -3.17 -26.74
CA SER A 157 10.05 -2.63 -27.75
C SER A 157 10.39 -1.15 -27.59
N ASP A 158 9.61 -0.42 -26.82
CA ASP A 158 9.77 1.02 -26.57
C ASP A 158 10.61 1.32 -25.34
N TYR A 159 10.93 0.28 -24.57
CA TYR A 159 11.78 0.36 -23.38
C TYR A 159 13.27 0.13 -23.70
N PRO A 160 14.20 0.60 -22.85
CA PRO A 160 15.62 0.30 -22.99
C PRO A 160 15.92 -1.21 -23.11
N GLN A 161 16.90 -1.56 -23.96
CA GLN A 161 17.20 -2.96 -24.30
C GLN A 161 17.88 -3.76 -23.18
N ASP A 162 18.39 -3.09 -22.14
CA ASP A 162 19.02 -3.72 -21.00
C ASP A 162 18.04 -4.29 -19.97
N LEU A 163 16.74 -4.20 -20.26
CA LEU A 163 15.67 -4.61 -19.34
C LEU A 163 15.17 -6.03 -19.62
N THR A 164 14.67 -6.66 -18.58
CA THR A 164 13.84 -7.86 -18.66
C THR A 164 12.41 -7.51 -19.10
N CYS A 165 11.50 -8.48 -19.12
CA CYS A 165 10.08 -8.22 -19.34
C CYS A 165 9.37 -7.51 -18.16
N HIS A 166 10.09 -7.18 -17.09
CA HIS A 166 9.55 -6.53 -15.90
C HIS A 166 9.75 -5.02 -15.96
N VAL A 167 8.80 -4.33 -16.61
CA VAL A 167 8.63 -2.87 -16.57
C VAL A 167 7.17 -2.61 -16.22
N ARG A 168 6.87 -1.87 -15.13
CA ARG A 168 5.49 -1.70 -14.66
C ARG A 168 5.26 -0.52 -13.72
N ASP A 169 3.99 -0.34 -13.33
CA ASP A 169 3.52 0.56 -12.29
C ASP A 169 3.74 2.03 -12.64
N PRO A 170 3.17 2.53 -13.76
CA PRO A 170 3.37 3.91 -14.19
C PRO A 170 2.79 4.90 -13.20
N LYS A 171 3.59 5.93 -12.83
CA LYS A 171 3.19 7.11 -12.07
C LYS A 171 3.50 8.36 -12.85
N VAL A 172 2.51 9.26 -12.98
CA VAL A 172 2.62 10.47 -13.82
C VAL A 172 2.51 11.72 -12.95
N TRP A 173 3.36 12.72 -13.25
CA TRP A 173 3.26 14.09 -12.75
C TRP A 173 3.57 15.10 -13.84
N LYS A 174 3.30 16.37 -13.57
CA LYS A 174 3.62 17.49 -14.47
C LYS A 174 4.59 18.46 -13.81
N LYS A 175 5.56 18.95 -14.57
CA LYS A 175 6.48 20.01 -14.17
C LYS A 175 6.81 20.87 -15.39
N ASP A 176 6.67 22.18 -15.27
CA ASP A 176 7.01 23.16 -16.34
C ASP A 176 6.42 22.81 -17.71
N GLU A 177 5.11 22.54 -17.77
CA GLU A 177 4.37 22.16 -19.01
C GLU A 177 4.80 20.84 -19.64
N ILE A 178 5.68 20.07 -19.01
CA ILE A 178 6.09 18.73 -19.44
C ILE A 178 5.51 17.67 -18.48
N TYR A 179 4.99 16.62 -19.05
CA TYR A 179 4.56 15.44 -18.30
C TYR A 179 5.71 14.47 -18.16
N TYR A 180 5.86 13.93 -16.99
CA TYR A 180 6.85 12.90 -16.65
C TYR A 180 6.15 11.65 -16.16
N MET A 181 6.69 10.51 -16.51
CA MET A 181 6.22 9.20 -16.03
C MET A 181 7.41 8.43 -15.50
N ILE A 182 7.24 7.84 -14.32
CA ILE A 182 8.17 6.82 -13.82
C ILE A 182 7.54 5.44 -13.86
N GLN A 183 8.38 4.43 -14.10
CA GLN A 183 8.00 3.02 -14.04
C GLN A 183 9.10 2.21 -13.36
N GLY A 184 8.71 1.22 -12.56
CA GLY A 184 9.64 0.27 -11.98
C GLY A 184 10.17 -0.71 -13.01
N ALA A 185 11.43 -1.11 -12.88
CA ALA A 185 12.08 -1.99 -13.84
C ALA A 185 13.10 -2.94 -13.20
N ARG A 186 13.33 -4.07 -13.89
CA ARG A 186 14.39 -5.06 -13.61
C ARG A 186 15.29 -5.18 -14.82
N THR A 187 16.59 -5.03 -14.64
CA THR A 187 17.55 -5.19 -15.72
C THR A 187 17.88 -6.65 -15.99
N GLN A 188 18.50 -6.94 -17.14
CA GLN A 188 19.04 -8.27 -17.50
C GLN A 188 20.15 -8.76 -16.52
N LYS A 189 20.69 -7.86 -15.70
CA LYS A 189 21.68 -8.16 -14.67
C LYS A 189 21.08 -8.31 -13.27
N ASP A 190 19.76 -8.37 -13.17
CA ASP A 190 19.05 -8.44 -11.89
C ASP A 190 19.31 -7.22 -10.99
N GLU A 191 19.23 -6.04 -11.56
CA GLU A 191 19.31 -4.77 -10.84
C GLU A 191 17.97 -4.06 -10.96
N GLY A 192 17.40 -3.64 -9.82
CA GLY A 192 16.20 -2.82 -9.77
C GLY A 192 16.53 -1.35 -10.08
N LYS A 193 15.65 -0.70 -10.84
CA LYS A 193 15.71 0.74 -11.11
C LYS A 193 14.34 1.33 -11.44
N VAL A 194 14.26 2.65 -11.50
CA VAL A 194 13.09 3.39 -11.98
C VAL A 194 13.45 4.05 -13.31
N LEU A 195 12.62 3.84 -14.34
CA LEU A 195 12.72 4.51 -15.63
C LEU A 195 11.99 5.84 -15.58
N ILE A 196 12.50 6.84 -16.29
CA ILE A 196 11.85 8.15 -16.48
C ILE A 196 11.56 8.36 -17.95
N PHE A 197 10.31 8.72 -18.23
CA PHE A 197 9.86 9.15 -19.57
C PHE A 197 9.32 10.57 -19.49
N GLU A 198 9.37 11.28 -20.62
CA GLU A 198 8.79 12.63 -20.77
C GLU A 198 7.82 12.69 -21.96
N SER A 199 6.81 13.56 -21.84
CA SER A 199 5.79 13.79 -22.87
C SER A 199 5.31 15.23 -22.85
N LYS A 200 4.92 15.76 -24.01
CA LYS A 200 4.27 17.08 -24.14
C LYS A 200 2.75 16.98 -24.23
N ASP A 201 2.22 15.80 -24.47
CA ASP A 201 0.80 15.59 -24.75
C ASP A 201 0.14 14.44 -23.99
N ARG A 202 0.90 13.77 -23.09
CA ARG A 202 0.44 12.59 -22.30
C ARG A 202 0.24 11.32 -23.13
N LEU A 203 0.47 11.36 -24.44
CA LEU A 203 0.20 10.27 -25.37
C LEU A 203 1.47 9.69 -25.98
N HIS A 204 2.44 10.55 -26.29
CA HIS A 204 3.72 10.17 -26.88
C HIS A 204 4.82 10.35 -25.85
N TRP A 205 5.43 9.26 -25.45
CA TRP A 205 6.42 9.21 -24.39
C TRP A 205 7.80 8.91 -24.95
N SER A 206 8.79 9.61 -24.47
CA SER A 206 10.20 9.42 -24.84
C SER A 206 11.01 9.10 -23.59
N TYR A 207 11.86 8.08 -23.68
CA TYR A 207 12.77 7.74 -22.58
C TYR A 207 13.74 8.91 -22.33
N LYS A 208 13.83 9.31 -21.04
CA LYS A 208 14.67 10.42 -20.58
C LYS A 208 15.89 9.95 -19.80
N GLY A 209 15.75 8.92 -19.00
CA GLY A 209 16.80 8.42 -18.12
C GLY A 209 16.25 7.43 -17.08
N ASP A 210 17.08 7.12 -16.13
CA ASP A 210 16.71 6.24 -15.00
C ASP A 210 17.22 6.77 -13.66
N VAL A 211 16.61 6.23 -12.57
CA VAL A 211 17.06 6.44 -11.19
C VAL A 211 17.43 5.09 -10.61
N LYS A 212 18.62 5.01 -10.03
CA LYS A 212 19.16 3.83 -9.38
C LYS A 212 20.15 4.22 -8.30
N THR A 213 20.49 3.29 -7.43
CA THR A 213 21.61 3.38 -6.48
C THR A 213 22.95 3.13 -7.17
N GLU A 214 24.05 3.57 -6.57
CA GLU A 214 25.41 3.29 -7.06
C GLU A 214 25.70 1.78 -7.03
N ASP A 215 25.40 1.12 -5.91
CA ASP A 215 25.48 -0.31 -5.75
C ASP A 215 24.13 -0.98 -6.03
N ARG A 216 24.15 -2.28 -6.30
CA ARG A 216 22.92 -3.07 -6.49
C ARG A 216 22.06 -3.02 -5.23
N PHE A 217 20.78 -2.63 -5.41
CA PHE A 217 19.78 -2.55 -4.35
C PHE A 217 18.51 -3.31 -4.75
N GLY A 218 18.51 -4.62 -4.51
CA GLY A 218 17.47 -5.54 -4.99
C GLY A 218 17.51 -5.79 -6.49
N TYR A 219 16.65 -6.71 -6.95
CA TYR A 219 16.58 -7.04 -8.37
C TYR A 219 15.42 -6.38 -9.12
N MET A 220 14.41 -5.89 -8.40
CA MET A 220 13.24 -5.21 -8.96
C MET A 220 12.78 -4.09 -8.02
N TRP A 221 12.48 -2.93 -8.58
CA TRP A 221 11.79 -1.86 -7.89
C TRP A 221 10.37 -1.76 -8.45
N GLU A 222 9.37 -1.96 -7.61
CA GLU A 222 7.95 -1.92 -7.95
C GLU A 222 7.27 -0.66 -7.40
N CYS A 223 6.11 -0.33 -7.97
CA CYS A 223 5.22 0.73 -7.49
C CYS A 223 5.93 2.04 -7.16
N PRO A 224 6.76 2.58 -8.09
CA PRO A 224 7.46 3.83 -7.83
C PRO A 224 6.46 4.97 -7.67
N ASP A 225 6.72 5.83 -6.69
CA ASP A 225 5.95 7.05 -6.44
C ASP A 225 6.90 8.22 -6.17
N TYR A 226 6.87 9.22 -7.05
CA TYR A 226 7.65 10.44 -6.89
C TYR A 226 6.74 11.59 -6.50
N PHE A 227 7.11 12.31 -5.47
CA PHE A 227 6.41 13.52 -5.06
C PHE A 227 7.33 14.49 -4.31
N GLU A 228 6.93 15.73 -4.31
CA GLU A 228 7.54 16.79 -3.52
C GLU A 228 6.60 17.16 -2.37
N ILE A 229 7.15 17.38 -1.19
CA ILE A 229 6.44 17.86 -0.02
C ILE A 229 7.32 18.86 0.72
N GLU A 230 6.85 20.10 0.88
CA GLU A 230 7.65 21.22 1.37
C GLU A 230 8.97 21.35 0.59
N ASP A 231 10.12 21.20 1.24
CA ASP A 231 11.45 21.26 0.64
C ASP A 231 12.03 19.86 0.33
N ARG A 232 11.26 18.79 0.52
CA ARG A 232 11.69 17.41 0.35
C ARG A 232 11.19 16.82 -0.97
N LYS A 233 12.07 16.09 -1.64
CA LYS A 233 11.74 15.28 -2.81
C LYS A 233 11.88 13.82 -2.44
N ILE A 234 10.84 13.05 -2.67
CA ILE A 234 10.72 11.66 -2.22
C ILE A 234 10.55 10.76 -3.43
N LEU A 235 11.35 9.70 -3.48
CA LEU A 235 11.12 8.55 -4.34
C LEU A 235 10.78 7.34 -3.47
N SER A 236 9.52 6.96 -3.45
CA SER A 236 9.05 5.73 -2.85
C SER A 236 9.16 4.57 -3.82
N VAL A 237 9.65 3.42 -3.38
CA VAL A 237 9.73 2.19 -4.16
C VAL A 237 9.52 0.96 -3.28
N SER A 238 8.94 -0.08 -3.86
CA SER A 238 8.82 -1.39 -3.24
C SER A 238 9.86 -2.33 -3.85
N VAL A 239 10.82 -2.76 -3.02
CA VAL A 239 12.04 -3.42 -3.48
C VAL A 239 11.97 -4.92 -3.25
N GLN A 240 12.22 -5.70 -4.31
CA GLN A 240 12.37 -7.14 -4.25
C GLN A 240 13.86 -7.54 -4.26
N GLY A 241 14.21 -8.57 -3.46
CA GLY A 241 15.52 -9.18 -3.49
C GLY A 241 16.62 -8.40 -2.77
N LEU A 242 16.29 -7.70 -1.70
CA LEU A 242 17.31 -7.21 -0.76
C LEU A 242 17.91 -8.39 -0.01
N GLU A 243 19.24 -8.54 -0.05
CA GLU A 243 19.93 -9.63 0.60
C GLU A 243 19.94 -9.48 2.13
N GLY A 244 19.98 -10.61 2.85
CA GLY A 244 20.00 -10.67 4.32
C GLY A 244 21.23 -9.99 4.94
N GLY A 245 21.19 -9.72 6.23
CA GLY A 245 22.34 -9.23 7.01
C GLY A 245 22.27 -7.73 7.34
N VAL A 246 21.91 -6.87 6.42
CA VAL A 246 21.75 -5.42 6.70
C VAL A 246 20.36 -5.12 7.31
N TRP A 247 19.38 -5.97 7.02
CA TRP A 247 17.98 -5.77 7.37
C TRP A 247 17.45 -6.99 8.15
N ASP A 248 18.02 -7.27 9.30
CA ASP A 248 17.44 -8.23 10.22
C ASP A 248 16.00 -7.84 10.50
N ASN A 249 15.10 -8.83 10.59
CA ASN A 249 13.72 -8.56 10.95
C ASN A 249 12.87 -7.84 9.88
N ARG A 250 13.21 -7.98 8.60
CA ARG A 250 12.42 -7.48 7.48
C ARG A 250 11.47 -8.53 6.91
N ASN A 251 10.54 -8.06 6.10
CA ASN A 251 9.68 -8.90 5.28
C ASN A 251 10.45 -9.48 4.06
N VAL A 252 9.83 -10.40 3.32
CA VAL A 252 10.41 -10.97 2.09
C VAL A 252 10.74 -9.87 1.07
N TYR A 253 9.90 -8.84 0.98
CA TYR A 253 10.12 -7.61 0.21
C TYR A 253 9.92 -6.38 1.08
N GLN A 254 10.46 -5.23 0.65
CA GLN A 254 10.46 -4.02 1.44
C GLN A 254 9.79 -2.88 0.69
N SER A 255 9.03 -2.04 1.40
CA SER A 255 8.51 -0.76 0.87
C SER A 255 9.03 0.39 1.71
N GLY A 256 9.66 1.32 1.04
CA GLY A 256 10.28 2.48 1.68
C GLY A 256 10.54 3.59 0.69
N TYR A 257 11.41 4.50 1.06
CA TYR A 257 11.70 5.68 0.25
C TYR A 257 13.15 6.12 0.37
N PHE A 258 13.58 6.81 -0.67
CA PHE A 258 14.78 7.64 -0.67
C PHE A 258 14.36 9.11 -0.64
N GLN A 259 15.07 9.92 0.11
CA GLN A 259 15.07 11.36 -0.08
C GLN A 259 16.05 11.71 -1.19
N ILE A 260 15.70 12.69 -2.02
CA ILE A 260 16.48 13.08 -3.19
C ILE A 260 17.11 14.45 -2.94
N ASP A 261 18.43 14.50 -3.00
CA ASP A 261 19.18 15.73 -3.11
C ASP A 261 19.45 16.00 -4.60
N GLY A 262 19.12 17.22 -5.07
CA GLY A 262 19.19 17.57 -6.48
C GLY A 262 17.87 17.42 -7.23
N ASP A 263 17.90 16.91 -8.45
CA ASP A 263 16.73 16.71 -9.32
C ASP A 263 16.87 15.41 -10.12
N ILE A 264 15.90 14.49 -9.99
CA ILE A 264 15.88 13.19 -10.69
C ILE A 264 15.86 13.35 -12.20
N LEU A 265 15.45 14.50 -12.72
CA LEU A 265 15.42 14.80 -14.14
C LEU A 265 16.78 15.22 -14.71
N SER A 266 17.80 15.45 -13.87
CA SER A 266 19.12 15.91 -14.28
C SER A 266 20.26 15.29 -13.47
N SER A 267 20.48 15.75 -12.26
CA SER A 267 21.53 15.26 -11.37
C SER A 267 20.97 15.11 -9.96
N TYR A 268 21.11 13.95 -9.39
CA TYR A 268 20.57 13.60 -8.09
C TYR A 268 21.53 12.76 -7.26
N LYS A 269 21.27 12.77 -5.96
CA LYS A 269 21.81 11.82 -5.00
C LYS A 269 20.67 11.25 -4.15
N LEU A 270 20.67 9.94 -3.97
CA LEU A 270 19.71 9.28 -3.08
C LEU A 270 20.26 9.21 -1.66
N SER A 271 19.39 9.41 -0.66
CA SER A 271 19.70 9.12 0.74
C SER A 271 19.84 7.62 0.99
N GLU A 272 20.08 7.23 2.23
CA GLU A 272 19.80 5.88 2.67
C GLU A 272 18.30 5.57 2.51
N TYR A 273 17.99 4.29 2.29
CA TYR A 273 16.61 3.81 2.15
C TYR A 273 15.95 3.65 3.51
N GLU A 274 14.83 4.31 3.69
CA GLU A 274 14.03 4.24 4.91
C GLU A 274 12.72 3.51 4.66
N LEU A 275 12.31 2.62 5.58
CA LEU A 275 11.03 1.90 5.46
C LEU A 275 9.85 2.80 5.82
N TRP A 276 8.77 2.69 5.05
CA TRP A 276 7.50 3.31 5.41
C TRP A 276 6.84 2.63 6.62
N ASP A 277 7.03 1.33 6.75
CA ASP A 277 6.38 0.54 7.80
C ASP A 277 7.28 -0.61 8.23
N TYR A 278 7.41 -0.83 9.51
CA TYR A 278 8.27 -1.84 10.11
C TYR A 278 7.49 -3.08 10.58
N GLY A 279 6.19 -3.16 10.28
CA GLY A 279 5.32 -4.27 10.65
C GLY A 279 5.43 -5.47 9.70
N PHE A 280 4.49 -6.41 9.84
CA PHE A 280 4.45 -7.63 9.03
C PHE A 280 3.76 -7.41 7.68
N ASP A 281 2.73 -6.59 7.64
CA ASP A 281 1.80 -6.51 6.53
C ASP A 281 1.81 -5.09 5.95
N TYR A 282 2.76 -4.83 5.05
CA TYR A 282 2.82 -3.56 4.35
C TYR A 282 3.63 -3.67 3.07
N TYR A 283 3.01 -3.33 1.92
CA TYR A 283 3.68 -3.34 0.62
C TYR A 283 3.02 -2.37 -0.37
N ALA A 284 3.72 -2.06 -1.47
CA ALA A 284 3.24 -1.34 -2.64
C ALA A 284 2.46 -0.04 -2.36
N PRO A 285 2.92 0.83 -1.44
CA PRO A 285 2.19 2.06 -1.16
C PRO A 285 2.17 3.01 -2.35
N GLN A 286 1.10 3.80 -2.41
CA GLN A 286 0.96 4.92 -3.35
C GLN A 286 0.45 6.16 -2.62
N SER A 287 0.81 7.34 -3.16
CA SER A 287 0.34 8.60 -2.62
C SER A 287 -0.38 9.45 -3.67
N PHE A 288 -1.18 10.39 -3.20
CA PHE A 288 -1.80 11.43 -4.03
C PHE A 288 -1.89 12.73 -3.25
N GLU A 289 -1.99 13.82 -3.98
CA GLU A 289 -2.26 15.14 -3.40
C GLU A 289 -3.76 15.41 -3.43
N THR A 290 -4.28 15.89 -2.30
CA THR A 290 -5.70 16.29 -2.20
C THR A 290 -5.90 17.70 -2.74
N GLU A 291 -7.14 18.09 -3.03
CA GLU A 291 -7.48 19.44 -3.48
C GLU A 291 -7.15 20.52 -2.43
N ASP A 292 -7.01 20.16 -1.15
CA ASP A 292 -6.55 21.04 -0.07
C ASP A 292 -5.04 20.96 0.21
N GLY A 293 -4.27 20.31 -0.68
CA GLY A 293 -2.80 20.29 -0.68
C GLY A 293 -2.16 19.29 0.29
N ARG A 294 -2.93 18.37 0.88
CA ARG A 294 -2.37 17.30 1.71
C ARG A 294 -1.82 16.15 0.84
N ARG A 295 -0.72 15.56 1.26
CA ARG A 295 -0.19 14.32 0.67
C ARG A 295 -0.72 13.13 1.45
N ILE A 296 -1.57 12.33 0.82
CA ILE A 296 -2.17 11.13 1.41
C ILE A 296 -1.52 9.88 0.83
N HIS A 297 -1.21 8.94 1.70
CA HIS A 297 -0.48 7.72 1.45
C HIS A 297 -1.29 6.51 1.90
N ILE A 298 -1.41 5.48 1.07
CA ILE A 298 -2.13 4.24 1.37
C ILE A 298 -1.25 3.07 0.92
N GLY A 299 -1.07 2.08 1.80
CA GLY A 299 -0.34 0.85 1.49
C GLY A 299 -1.26 -0.37 1.42
N TRP A 300 -0.80 -1.41 0.77
CA TRP A 300 -1.40 -2.74 0.83
C TRP A 300 -0.99 -3.40 2.15
N MET A 301 -1.97 -3.71 2.99
CA MET A 301 -1.76 -4.49 4.22
C MET A 301 -1.75 -5.99 3.87
N GLY A 302 -0.63 -6.42 3.33
CA GLY A 302 -0.30 -7.74 2.85
C GLY A 302 1.18 -7.81 2.45
N MET A 303 1.60 -8.98 1.97
CA MET A 303 2.98 -9.22 1.51
C MET A 303 2.94 -10.27 0.40
N PRO A 304 3.49 -9.98 -0.79
CA PRO A 304 3.58 -10.97 -1.85
C PRO A 304 4.60 -12.05 -1.50
N ASP A 305 4.39 -13.26 -2.02
CA ASP A 305 5.34 -14.39 -1.92
C ASP A 305 5.75 -14.76 -0.47
N CYS A 306 4.91 -14.45 0.51
CA CYS A 306 5.20 -14.69 1.91
C CYS A 306 4.87 -16.14 2.30
N GLU A 307 5.89 -16.91 2.69
CA GLU A 307 5.77 -18.27 3.20
C GLU A 307 5.82 -18.35 4.74
N GLU A 308 6.34 -17.31 5.40
CA GLU A 308 6.53 -17.24 6.85
C GLU A 308 5.20 -17.34 7.59
N TYR A 309 4.20 -16.61 7.11
CA TYR A 309 2.86 -16.55 7.72
C TYR A 309 1.76 -16.61 6.67
N THR A 310 0.52 -16.70 7.10
CA THR A 310 -0.66 -16.84 6.23
C THR A 310 -1.78 -15.89 6.63
N ASN A 311 -2.87 -15.92 5.89
CA ASN A 311 -4.11 -15.23 6.23
C ASN A 311 -5.26 -16.23 6.26
N PRO A 312 -5.83 -16.54 7.44
CA PRO A 312 -6.97 -17.46 7.55
C PRO A 312 -8.19 -17.06 6.72
N THR A 313 -8.31 -15.77 6.41
CA THR A 313 -9.42 -15.23 5.60
C THR A 313 -9.50 -15.78 4.19
N LYS A 314 -8.46 -16.44 3.68
CA LYS A 314 -8.53 -17.15 2.41
C LYS A 314 -9.54 -18.30 2.43
N GLU A 315 -9.71 -18.97 3.58
CA GLU A 315 -10.72 -20.00 3.78
C GLU A 315 -12.14 -19.42 3.83
N HIS A 316 -12.25 -18.10 4.07
CA HIS A 316 -13.49 -17.32 4.02
C HIS A 316 -13.75 -16.66 2.66
N GLY A 317 -12.90 -16.99 1.65
CA GLY A 317 -13.06 -16.51 0.28
C GLY A 317 -12.55 -15.10 0.01
N TRP A 318 -11.70 -14.51 0.87
CA TRP A 318 -11.09 -13.20 0.65
C TRP A 318 -9.73 -13.06 1.34
N GLN A 319 -8.90 -12.14 0.85
CA GLN A 319 -7.62 -11.78 1.47
C GLN A 319 -7.31 -10.31 1.34
N HIS A 320 -6.59 -9.78 2.35
CA HIS A 320 -5.96 -8.48 2.46
C HIS A 320 -6.93 -7.31 2.64
N CYS A 321 -6.34 -6.17 2.88
CA CYS A 321 -6.98 -4.86 2.94
C CYS A 321 -5.93 -3.77 2.66
N PHE A 322 -6.36 -2.52 2.57
CA PHE A 322 -5.45 -1.38 2.62
C PHE A 322 -5.18 -0.98 4.07
N THR A 323 -4.11 -0.21 4.30
CA THR A 323 -3.91 0.54 5.53
C THR A 323 -4.94 1.66 5.65
N PHE A 324 -5.10 2.24 6.82
CA PHE A 324 -5.74 3.56 6.89
C PHE A 324 -5.01 4.55 5.98
N PRO A 325 -5.73 5.51 5.38
CA PRO A 325 -5.07 6.63 4.73
C PRO A 325 -4.21 7.39 5.75
N ARG A 326 -2.95 7.68 5.38
CA ARG A 326 -1.98 8.38 6.21
C ARG A 326 -1.61 9.71 5.54
N GLU A 327 -1.64 10.78 6.28
CA GLU A 327 -1.13 12.07 5.83
C GLU A 327 0.38 12.12 6.06
N ILE A 328 1.12 12.39 4.99
CA ILE A 328 2.57 12.61 5.06
C ILE A 328 2.82 14.07 5.40
N GLN A 329 3.65 14.30 6.40
CA GLN A 329 4.03 15.64 6.87
C GLN A 329 5.54 15.68 7.10
N VAL A 330 6.10 16.89 7.06
CA VAL A 330 7.51 17.12 7.40
C VAL A 330 7.55 17.99 8.65
N GLU A 331 8.15 17.47 9.72
CA GLU A 331 8.34 18.23 10.95
C GLU A 331 9.75 18.03 11.49
N ASN A 332 10.43 19.12 11.81
CA ASN A 332 11.82 19.09 12.33
C ASN A 332 12.78 18.24 11.45
N GLY A 333 12.58 18.29 10.15
CA GLY A 333 13.39 17.55 9.17
C GLY A 333 13.06 16.05 9.05
N LYS A 334 12.08 15.55 9.80
CA LYS A 334 11.59 14.16 9.76
C LYS A 334 10.32 14.06 8.94
N ILE A 335 10.17 12.94 8.24
CA ILE A 335 8.92 12.57 7.56
C ILE A 335 8.05 11.82 8.55
N LEU A 336 6.82 12.30 8.74
CA LEU A 336 5.83 11.71 9.62
C LEU A 336 4.66 11.15 8.81
N GLN A 337 4.11 10.03 9.26
CA GLN A 337 2.91 9.41 8.72
C GLN A 337 1.81 9.45 9.77
N ARG A 338 0.87 10.36 9.65
CA ARG A 338 -0.23 10.48 10.60
C ARG A 338 -1.51 9.86 10.02
N PRO A 339 -2.27 9.07 10.80
CA PRO A 339 -3.63 8.72 10.37
C PRO A 339 -4.40 10.00 10.07
N ILE A 340 -5.15 10.00 8.96
CA ILE A 340 -5.92 11.19 8.56
C ILE A 340 -6.82 11.70 9.68
N ARG A 341 -6.92 13.02 9.79
CA ARG A 341 -7.73 13.68 10.84
C ARG A 341 -9.21 13.30 10.82
N GLU A 342 -9.73 12.92 9.67
CA GLU A 342 -11.12 12.52 9.48
C GLU A 342 -11.49 11.26 10.29
N LEU A 343 -10.53 10.42 10.65
CA LEU A 343 -10.77 9.27 11.55
C LEU A 343 -11.23 9.70 12.94
N GLU A 344 -10.96 10.93 13.36
CA GLU A 344 -11.39 11.44 14.67
C GLU A 344 -12.91 11.55 14.80
N MET A 345 -13.63 11.71 13.67
CA MET A 345 -15.10 11.71 13.68
C MET A 345 -15.71 10.37 14.09
N LEU A 346 -14.93 9.28 14.02
CA LEU A 346 -15.35 7.95 14.44
C LEU A 346 -15.29 7.76 15.95
N ARG A 347 -14.57 8.66 16.66
CA ARG A 347 -14.36 8.55 18.11
C ARG A 347 -15.68 8.64 18.86
N LYS A 348 -15.88 7.68 19.76
CA LYS A 348 -17.03 7.62 20.67
C LYS A 348 -16.54 7.61 22.11
N LYS A 349 -17.17 6.86 22.97
CA LYS A 349 -16.85 6.76 24.36
C LYS A 349 -15.35 6.79 24.61
N GLU A 350 -14.94 7.78 25.38
CA GLU A 350 -13.55 7.96 25.80
C GLU A 350 -13.41 7.51 27.27
N MET A 351 -12.34 6.78 27.54
CA MET A 351 -11.90 6.43 28.88
C MET A 351 -10.47 6.88 29.06
N ARG A 352 -10.19 7.58 30.14
CA ARG A 352 -8.85 8.03 30.51
C ARG A 352 -8.37 7.32 31.76
N THR A 353 -7.13 6.91 31.74
CA THR A 353 -6.44 6.35 32.90
C THR A 353 -4.96 6.71 32.85
N TYR A 354 -4.25 6.36 33.91
CA TYR A 354 -2.81 6.60 34.02
C TYR A 354 -2.11 5.28 34.29
N THR A 355 -0.91 5.13 33.78
CA THR A 355 0.00 4.02 34.06
C THR A 355 -0.50 2.65 33.62
N PHE A 356 -1.78 2.34 33.79
CA PHE A 356 -2.33 1.02 33.56
C PHE A 356 -3.73 1.06 32.92
N LEU A 357 -3.96 0.18 31.96
CA LEU A 357 -5.27 -0.10 31.36
C LEU A 357 -5.43 -1.60 31.17
N GLU A 358 -6.53 -2.17 31.64
CA GLU A 358 -6.98 -3.51 31.28
C GLU A 358 -8.47 -3.47 30.94
N LYS A 359 -8.82 -3.99 29.75
CA LYS A 359 -10.18 -3.84 29.24
C LYS A 359 -10.53 -4.90 28.19
N GLU A 360 -11.73 -5.45 28.30
CA GLU A 360 -12.40 -6.05 27.16
C GLU A 360 -12.79 -4.95 26.16
N CYS A 361 -12.40 -5.09 24.92
CA CYS A 361 -12.55 -4.09 23.89
C CYS A 361 -13.69 -4.40 22.92
N ASN A 362 -14.24 -3.38 22.31
CA ASN A 362 -14.93 -3.54 21.04
C ASN A 362 -13.92 -4.00 19.97
N LYS A 363 -14.45 -4.55 18.86
CA LYS A 363 -13.61 -5.01 17.74
C LYS A 363 -12.81 -3.87 17.08
N VAL A 364 -13.27 -2.62 17.25
CA VAL A 364 -12.68 -1.44 16.62
C VAL A 364 -12.45 -0.39 17.70
N PHE A 365 -11.19 -0.01 17.89
CA PHE A 365 -10.82 0.95 18.93
C PHE A 365 -9.54 1.71 18.58
N GLU A 366 -9.37 2.81 19.28
CA GLU A 366 -8.16 3.62 19.31
C GLU A 366 -7.60 3.71 20.72
N VAL A 367 -6.28 3.64 20.84
CA VAL A 367 -5.58 4.00 22.08
C VAL A 367 -4.51 5.03 21.77
N GLU A 368 -4.47 6.08 22.56
CA GLU A 368 -3.36 7.02 22.62
C GLU A 368 -2.67 6.93 23.98
N VAL A 369 -1.35 6.80 23.98
CA VAL A 369 -0.50 6.87 25.17
C VAL A 369 0.46 8.03 24.98
N LYS A 370 0.43 8.98 25.90
CA LYS A 370 1.23 10.22 25.83
C LYS A 370 2.05 10.39 27.12
N ASN A 371 3.08 11.23 27.02
CA ASN A 371 3.96 11.55 28.15
C ASN A 371 4.64 10.30 28.74
N ILE A 372 5.05 9.36 27.87
CA ILE A 372 5.74 8.13 28.28
C ILE A 372 7.07 8.51 28.93
N LYS A 373 7.28 8.07 30.17
CA LYS A 373 8.50 8.31 30.94
C LYS A 373 9.30 7.01 31.09
N GLU A 374 10.54 7.15 31.50
CA GLU A 374 11.45 6.04 31.77
C GLU A 374 11.66 5.04 30.61
N ASN A 375 11.27 5.45 29.38
CA ASN A 375 11.45 4.66 28.17
C ASN A 375 10.96 3.21 28.32
N GLN A 376 9.81 3.01 28.98
CA GLN A 376 9.18 1.71 29.15
C GLN A 376 7.71 1.77 28.79
N PHE A 377 7.32 0.86 27.92
CA PHE A 377 5.95 0.68 27.46
C PHE A 377 5.70 -0.77 27.13
N GLN A 378 4.56 -1.29 27.52
CA GLN A 378 4.07 -2.58 27.04
C GLN A 378 2.56 -2.51 26.81
N ALA A 379 2.12 -3.09 25.70
CA ALA A 379 0.72 -3.39 25.44
C ALA A 379 0.57 -4.84 24.98
N VAL A 380 -0.47 -5.51 25.42
CA VAL A 380 -0.84 -6.85 24.99
C VAL A 380 -2.24 -6.79 24.42
N LEU A 381 -2.42 -7.16 23.16
CA LEU A 381 -3.70 -7.21 22.48
C LEU A 381 -4.09 -8.68 22.24
N ALA A 382 -5.36 -9.01 22.51
CA ALA A 382 -5.92 -10.35 22.31
C ALA A 382 -5.07 -11.47 22.95
N LYS A 383 -4.43 -11.20 24.08
CA LYS A 383 -3.53 -12.10 24.83
C LYS A 383 -2.30 -12.59 24.05
N GLU A 384 -2.10 -12.16 22.80
CA GLU A 384 -1.06 -12.74 21.93
C GLU A 384 -0.17 -11.72 21.23
N LEU A 385 -0.69 -10.56 20.85
CA LEU A 385 0.11 -9.51 20.20
C LEU A 385 0.71 -8.60 21.26
N ILE A 386 2.02 -8.60 21.38
CA ILE A 386 2.78 -7.75 22.30
C ILE A 386 3.42 -6.61 21.52
N LEU A 387 3.18 -5.41 21.99
CA LEU A 387 3.86 -4.17 21.61
C LEU A 387 4.72 -3.75 22.80
N GLU A 388 6.02 -3.70 22.65
CA GLU A 388 6.93 -3.44 23.77
C GLU A 388 8.00 -2.43 23.36
N TYR A 389 8.25 -1.43 24.20
CA TYR A 389 9.41 -0.57 24.08
C TYR A 389 10.28 -0.71 25.33
N ARG A 390 11.52 -1.14 25.11
CA ARG A 390 12.51 -1.35 26.15
C ARG A 390 13.92 -1.28 25.55
N ASN A 391 14.88 -0.72 26.29
CA ASN A 391 16.28 -0.66 25.91
C ASN A 391 16.49 -0.01 24.51
N ASN A 392 15.83 1.11 24.25
CA ASN A 392 15.89 1.85 22.98
C ASN A 392 15.44 1.03 21.76
N ARG A 393 14.51 0.12 21.95
CA ARG A 393 13.97 -0.73 20.89
C ARG A 393 12.48 -0.91 21.05
N PHE A 394 11.72 -0.68 19.99
CA PHE A 394 10.32 -1.04 19.91
C PHE A 394 10.16 -2.37 19.19
N GLU A 395 9.35 -3.25 19.74
CA GLU A 395 9.02 -4.56 19.20
C GLU A 395 7.52 -4.75 19.03
N MET A 396 7.12 -5.31 17.90
CA MET A 396 5.82 -5.90 17.64
C MET A 396 6.01 -7.41 17.50
N ARG A 397 5.50 -8.19 18.44
CA ARG A 397 5.70 -9.64 18.43
C ARG A 397 4.47 -10.41 18.86
N PHE A 398 4.32 -11.61 18.36
CA PHE A 398 3.30 -12.55 18.79
C PHE A 398 3.90 -13.63 19.72
N ILE A 399 3.13 -14.02 20.74
CA ILE A 399 3.54 -15.07 21.67
C ILE A 399 3.64 -16.42 20.96
N SER A 400 2.68 -16.73 20.10
CA SER A 400 2.66 -17.96 19.31
C SER A 400 2.89 -17.67 17.82
N GLN A 401 3.76 -18.42 17.18
CA GLN A 401 3.97 -18.40 15.72
C GLN A 401 3.20 -19.54 15.01
N ASN A 402 2.22 -20.13 15.67
CA ASN A 402 1.40 -21.16 15.03
C ASN A 402 0.48 -20.51 13.98
N LYS A 403 0.48 -21.05 12.76
CA LYS A 403 -0.39 -20.57 11.66
C LYS A 403 -1.89 -20.64 11.95
N LYS A 404 -2.31 -21.35 13.01
CA LYS A 404 -3.70 -21.44 13.48
C LYS A 404 -4.01 -20.56 14.70
N SER A 405 -3.03 -19.80 15.22
CA SER A 405 -3.21 -18.85 16.32
C SER A 405 -3.63 -17.46 15.80
N VAL A 406 -3.78 -16.53 16.72
CA VAL A 406 -4.07 -15.10 16.42
C VAL A 406 -3.03 -14.50 15.47
N SER A 407 -1.77 -14.94 15.55
CA SER A 407 -0.68 -14.48 14.70
C SER A 407 -0.78 -14.96 13.25
N ALA A 408 -1.42 -16.10 13.02
CA ALA A 408 -1.39 -16.83 11.76
C ALA A 408 0.05 -17.08 11.23
N GLY A 409 1.02 -17.23 12.15
CA GLY A 409 2.42 -17.51 11.84
C GLY A 409 3.37 -16.33 12.00
N ARG A 410 2.87 -15.10 12.20
CA ARG A 410 3.71 -13.91 12.41
C ARG A 410 4.52 -14.02 13.69
N GLY A 411 5.80 -13.69 13.62
CA GLY A 411 6.75 -13.79 14.72
C GLY A 411 7.04 -12.44 15.37
N ILE A 412 8.14 -11.80 14.98
CA ILE A 412 8.63 -10.54 15.54
C ILE A 412 9.04 -9.57 14.43
N ARG A 413 8.77 -8.28 14.65
CA ARG A 413 9.30 -7.13 13.92
C ARG A 413 9.73 -6.07 14.91
N PHE A 414 10.78 -5.33 14.62
CA PHE A 414 11.32 -4.32 15.54
C PHE A 414 11.98 -3.15 14.82
N LYS A 415 12.19 -2.08 15.56
CA LYS A 415 12.99 -0.91 15.17
C LYS A 415 13.72 -0.38 16.39
N GLU A 416 15.01 -0.10 16.22
CA GLU A 416 15.77 0.68 17.19
C GLU A 416 15.22 2.12 17.19
N LEU A 417 14.95 2.63 18.38
CA LEU A 417 14.34 3.92 18.61
C LEU A 417 14.91 4.52 19.88
N GLU A 418 15.57 5.68 19.77
CA GLU A 418 16.28 6.30 20.90
C GLU A 418 15.32 6.69 22.04
N GLU A 419 14.13 7.18 21.70
CA GLU A 419 13.14 7.64 22.65
C GLU A 419 11.72 7.32 22.17
N LEU A 420 10.87 6.88 23.09
CA LEU A 420 9.43 6.74 22.86
C LEU A 420 8.67 7.80 23.66
N ARG A 421 8.07 8.77 22.99
CA ARG A 421 7.32 9.89 23.59
C ARG A 421 5.83 9.61 23.67
N ASN A 422 5.31 9.04 22.60
CA ASN A 422 3.89 8.73 22.49
C ASN A 422 3.66 7.56 21.51
N ILE A 423 2.50 6.92 21.69
CA ILE A 423 2.01 5.84 20.81
C ILE A 423 0.54 6.09 20.50
N ARG A 424 0.16 5.87 19.25
CA ARG A 424 -1.24 5.74 18.83
C ARG A 424 -1.46 4.36 18.21
N ILE A 425 -2.42 3.62 18.74
CA ILE A 425 -2.81 2.29 18.26
C ILE A 425 -4.19 2.40 17.66
N LEU A 426 -4.34 1.99 16.40
CA LEU A 426 -5.62 1.87 15.72
C LEU A 426 -5.87 0.39 15.42
N ALA A 427 -6.92 -0.18 16.00
CA ALA A 427 -7.31 -1.57 15.79
C ALA A 427 -8.64 -1.65 15.04
N ASP A 428 -8.69 -2.50 14.04
CA ASP A 428 -9.92 -2.95 13.40
C ASP A 428 -10.07 -4.47 13.63
N VAL A 429 -11.10 -5.08 13.11
CA VAL A 429 -11.50 -6.47 13.40
C VAL A 429 -10.35 -7.46 13.25
N SER A 430 -9.53 -7.31 12.22
CA SER A 430 -8.40 -8.20 11.95
C SER A 430 -7.14 -7.47 11.50
N SER A 431 -6.91 -6.25 12.00
CA SER A 431 -5.70 -5.47 11.75
C SER A 431 -5.37 -4.52 12.89
N VAL A 432 -4.09 -4.20 13.03
CA VAL A 432 -3.56 -3.22 13.99
C VAL A 432 -2.53 -2.37 13.28
N GLU A 433 -2.67 -1.04 13.39
CA GLU A 433 -1.65 -0.07 12.99
C GLU A 433 -1.18 0.71 14.22
N VAL A 434 0.13 0.81 14.39
CA VAL A 434 0.79 1.44 15.52
C VAL A 434 1.68 2.57 15.04
N PHE A 435 1.43 3.76 15.53
CA PHE A 435 2.14 4.98 15.18
C PHE A 435 2.93 5.45 16.40
N LEU A 436 4.24 5.51 16.28
CA LEU A 436 5.15 5.94 17.33
C LEU A 436 5.61 7.37 17.05
N ASN A 437 5.74 8.19 18.11
CA ASN A 437 6.25 9.55 18.03
C ASN A 437 5.57 10.38 16.94
N ASP A 438 4.24 10.44 16.97
CA ASP A 438 3.38 11.16 16.00
C ASP A 438 3.49 10.63 14.55
N GLY A 439 3.90 9.37 14.37
CA GLY A 439 4.03 8.72 13.08
C GLY A 439 5.44 8.78 12.48
N GLU A 440 6.47 9.07 13.28
CA GLU A 440 7.88 8.94 12.88
C GLU A 440 8.22 7.50 12.51
N VAL A 441 7.67 6.53 13.26
CA VAL A 441 7.83 5.10 13.00
C VAL A 441 6.46 4.43 13.05
N VAL A 442 6.17 3.59 12.07
CA VAL A 442 4.87 2.91 11.95
C VAL A 442 5.06 1.40 11.83
N PHE A 443 4.15 0.65 12.45
CA PHE A 443 4.05 -0.80 12.35
C PHE A 443 2.63 -1.21 12.00
N SER A 444 2.46 -2.03 10.98
CA SER A 444 1.17 -2.58 10.57
C SER A 444 1.18 -4.10 10.59
N THR A 445 0.10 -4.69 11.08
CA THR A 445 -0.05 -6.15 11.08
C THR A 445 -1.50 -6.57 10.93
N ARG A 446 -1.71 -7.70 10.30
CA ARG A 446 -2.94 -8.48 10.42
C ARG A 446 -2.84 -9.36 11.66
N TYR A 447 -3.98 -9.57 12.32
CA TYR A 447 -4.15 -10.51 13.42
C TYR A 447 -5.56 -11.08 13.41
N TYR A 448 -5.79 -12.22 14.09
CA TYR A 448 -7.05 -12.94 13.92
C TYR A 448 -7.63 -13.36 15.29
N PRO A 449 -8.02 -12.40 16.12
CA PRO A 449 -8.51 -12.68 17.48
C PRO A 449 -9.93 -13.25 17.46
N LYS A 450 -10.22 -14.10 18.46
CA LYS A 450 -11.59 -14.54 18.78
C LYS A 450 -12.20 -13.67 19.88
N GLU A 451 -11.37 -13.17 20.76
CA GLU A 451 -11.71 -12.28 21.87
C GLU A 451 -10.89 -10.99 21.74
N TYR A 452 -11.50 -9.87 22.07
CA TYR A 452 -10.88 -8.56 21.96
C TYR A 452 -10.65 -7.99 23.35
N GLU A 453 -9.41 -7.93 23.76
CA GLU A 453 -8.99 -7.31 24.99
C GLU A 453 -7.66 -6.60 24.81
N ILE A 454 -7.38 -5.64 25.65
CA ILE A 454 -6.12 -4.91 25.69
C ILE A 454 -5.67 -4.72 27.14
N GLN A 455 -4.38 -4.96 27.38
CA GLN A 455 -3.69 -4.58 28.60
C GLN A 455 -2.55 -3.64 28.23
N ILE A 456 -2.39 -2.54 28.96
CA ILE A 456 -1.31 -1.56 28.74
C ILE A 456 -0.67 -1.24 30.09
N GLU A 457 0.66 -1.22 30.09
CA GLU A 457 1.51 -0.77 31.17
C GLU A 457 2.47 0.31 30.64
N ALA A 458 2.38 1.52 31.18
CA ALA A 458 3.24 2.64 30.82
C ALA A 458 3.37 3.58 32.00
N LEU A 459 4.52 3.57 32.66
CA LEU A 459 4.74 4.32 33.89
C LEU A 459 4.53 5.82 33.69
N ASP A 460 3.71 6.44 34.57
CA ASP A 460 3.38 7.85 34.59
C ASP A 460 2.88 8.44 33.26
N ALA A 461 2.34 7.61 32.37
CA ALA A 461 1.81 8.01 31.10
C ALA A 461 0.29 8.26 31.13
N ASP A 462 -0.17 9.16 30.27
CA ASP A 462 -1.58 9.39 30.02
C ASP A 462 -2.09 8.37 28.99
N ILE A 463 -3.06 7.54 29.38
CA ILE A 463 -3.66 6.52 28.48
C ILE A 463 -5.10 6.92 28.20
N VAL A 464 -5.42 7.06 26.92
CA VAL A 464 -6.75 7.38 26.43
C VAL A 464 -7.23 6.28 25.49
N TYR A 465 -8.26 5.56 25.90
CA TYR A 465 -8.94 4.55 25.10
C TYR A 465 -10.22 5.12 24.50
N ARG A 466 -10.47 4.86 23.22
CA ARG A 466 -11.71 5.25 22.53
C ARG A 466 -12.28 4.10 21.72
N GLU A 467 -13.58 3.92 21.82
CA GLU A 467 -14.32 3.11 20.88
C GLU A 467 -14.45 3.88 19.57
N LEU A 468 -14.25 3.20 18.45
CA LEU A 468 -14.50 3.74 17.10
C LEU A 468 -15.77 3.12 16.52
N ARG A 469 -16.40 3.83 15.55
CA ARG A 469 -17.66 3.39 14.96
C ARG A 469 -17.65 3.53 13.46
#